data_cf60dc4881efabad60427ddb80a55e81
#
_entry.id   cf60dc4881efabad60427ddb80a55e81
#
_cell.length_a   1.000
_cell.length_b   1.000
_cell.length_c   1.000
_cell.angle_alpha   90.00
_cell.angle_beta   90.00
_cell.angle_gamma   90.00
#
_symmetry.space_group_name_H-M   'P 1'
#
loop_
_entity.id
_entity.type
_entity.pdbx_description
1 polymer ?
#
loop_
_entity_poly.entity_id
_entity_poly.type
_entity_poly.pdbx_seq_one_letter_code
_entity_poly.pdbx_strand_id
1 'polypeptide(L)'
;PHRTTAVVANRKEFPTDYEVVIVGYSNTNTWVRELSRHNGYIFDESHYAKTKTSQRTKACKKIAKSSPEAPVFMLTGTPITNRPMEYAAQLDIIGQIDKFGGEWGFYRRYCGAFKDKWGQWHLEGHSNLDELNDKLRSTCYIRRTKDEVMKELPPVLHDPVVVDGTVAAMKEYKKAEADIVQYLVDRAKAIARELGEPVGSAAVRARFRAESNQHLVKLSILRRLAAKAKMPHVEEWITQRVEEGRKVVVAAHHRDIVDEIANRHGGLKIQGGMSVEAVEAAKRRFQDEPVEEAPVI
;
A
#
# COMPACT_ATOMS: atom_id res chain seq x y z
N PRO A 1 15.23 -28.03 18.19
CA PRO A 1 16.01 -28.31 16.98
C PRO A 1 15.94 -27.09 16.07
N HIS A 2 17.13 -26.52 15.71
CA HIS A 2 17.21 -25.41 14.78
C HIS A 2 16.98 -25.96 13.37
N ARG A 3 15.89 -25.53 12.72
CA ARG A 3 15.60 -25.87 11.33
C ARG A 3 16.54 -25.12 10.40
N THR A 4 17.06 -25.81 9.38
CA THR A 4 17.86 -25.16 8.34
C THR A 4 16.97 -24.28 7.47
N THR A 5 17.35 -23.00 7.33
CA THR A 5 16.54 -22.00 6.61
C THR A 5 17.36 -21.35 5.50
N ALA A 6 16.76 -21.21 4.33
CA ALA A 6 17.34 -20.47 3.22
C ALA A 6 16.38 -19.41 2.67
N VAL A 7 16.96 -18.33 2.14
CA VAL A 7 16.24 -17.26 1.47
C VAL A 7 16.56 -17.27 -0.03
N VAL A 8 15.55 -17.33 -0.88
CA VAL A 8 15.70 -17.24 -2.32
C VAL A 8 15.86 -15.78 -2.74
N ALA A 9 17.10 -15.34 -2.88
CA ALA A 9 17.44 -13.96 -3.21
C ALA A 9 17.22 -13.60 -4.69
N ASN A 10 17.32 -14.57 -5.60
CA ASN A 10 17.29 -14.32 -7.03
C ASN A 10 16.54 -15.43 -7.81
N ARG A 11 16.54 -15.34 -9.15
CA ARG A 11 15.86 -16.30 -10.05
C ARG A 11 16.82 -17.29 -10.71
N LYS A 12 18.08 -17.35 -10.30
CA LYS A 12 19.09 -18.16 -10.95
C LYS A 12 19.24 -19.54 -10.31
N GLU A 13 19.10 -19.61 -8.98
CA GLU A 13 19.34 -20.82 -8.21
C GLU A 13 18.30 -20.96 -7.10
N PHE A 14 17.81 -22.19 -6.92
CA PHE A 14 16.93 -22.58 -5.84
C PHE A 14 17.72 -23.36 -4.79
N PRO A 15 17.66 -23.00 -3.50
CA PRO A 15 18.39 -23.71 -2.47
C PRO A 15 17.85 -25.14 -2.29
N THR A 16 18.77 -26.11 -2.21
CA THR A 16 18.48 -27.50 -1.88
C THR A 16 18.90 -27.80 -0.45
N ASP A 17 18.36 -28.87 0.14
CA ASP A 17 18.73 -29.36 1.47
C ASP A 17 18.39 -28.44 2.66
N TYR A 18 17.31 -27.65 2.52
CA TYR A 18 16.78 -26.83 3.58
C TYR A 18 15.36 -27.25 3.98
N GLU A 19 15.10 -27.26 5.29
CA GLU A 19 13.79 -27.58 5.83
C GLU A 19 12.78 -26.44 5.60
N VAL A 20 13.25 -25.19 5.62
CA VAL A 20 12.44 -23.98 5.41
C VAL A 20 13.05 -23.15 4.28
N VAL A 21 12.23 -22.81 3.29
CA VAL A 21 12.64 -21.94 2.19
C VAL A 21 11.75 -20.70 2.16
N ILE A 22 12.38 -19.53 2.26
CA ILE A 22 11.69 -18.23 2.23
C ILE A 22 11.83 -17.65 0.81
N VAL A 23 10.69 -17.35 0.17
CA VAL A 23 10.63 -16.85 -1.20
C VAL A 23 9.78 -15.59 -1.29
N GLY A 24 10.33 -14.53 -1.84
CA GLY A 24 9.55 -13.32 -2.13
C GLY A 24 8.51 -13.57 -3.23
N TYR A 25 7.34 -12.97 -3.13
CA TYR A 25 6.25 -13.10 -4.11
C TYR A 25 6.65 -12.80 -5.56
N SER A 26 7.62 -11.94 -5.80
CA SER A 26 8.16 -11.63 -7.14
C SER A 26 8.85 -12.82 -7.78
N ASN A 27 9.36 -13.75 -6.98
CA ASN A 27 10.11 -14.94 -7.43
C ASN A 27 9.27 -16.22 -7.42
N THR A 28 8.09 -16.21 -6.79
CA THR A 28 7.23 -17.38 -6.62
C THR A 28 6.89 -18.06 -7.95
N ASN A 29 6.60 -17.28 -9.01
CA ASN A 29 6.26 -17.84 -10.31
C ASN A 29 7.43 -18.57 -10.99
N THR A 30 8.67 -18.19 -10.72
CA THR A 30 9.88 -18.85 -11.26
C THR A 30 10.05 -20.24 -10.64
N TRP A 31 9.74 -20.40 -9.36
CA TRP A 31 10.08 -21.59 -8.57
C TRP A 31 8.86 -22.45 -8.21
N VAL A 32 7.78 -22.36 -8.99
CA VAL A 32 6.54 -23.12 -8.73
C VAL A 32 6.81 -24.63 -8.61
N ARG A 33 7.66 -25.21 -9.46
CA ARG A 33 7.96 -26.65 -9.48
C ARG A 33 8.68 -27.09 -8.20
N GLU A 34 9.67 -26.34 -7.79
CA GLU A 34 10.49 -26.61 -6.61
C GLU A 34 9.65 -26.40 -5.34
N LEU A 35 8.95 -25.29 -5.25
CA LEU A 35 8.06 -24.96 -4.14
C LEU A 35 6.92 -25.99 -3.98
N SER A 36 6.42 -26.55 -5.06
CA SER A 36 5.35 -27.57 -5.04
C SER A 36 5.73 -28.91 -4.39
N ARG A 37 6.98 -29.07 -3.98
CA ARG A 37 7.50 -30.31 -3.33
C ARG A 37 7.52 -30.24 -1.81
N HIS A 38 7.14 -29.10 -1.25
CA HIS A 38 7.16 -28.90 0.22
C HIS A 38 5.87 -29.43 0.86
N ASN A 39 5.97 -29.76 2.14
CA ASN A 39 4.89 -30.38 2.91
C ASN A 39 4.01 -29.38 3.68
N GLY A 40 4.19 -28.08 3.49
CA GLY A 40 3.38 -27.03 4.09
C GLY A 40 3.74 -25.66 3.52
N TYR A 41 2.78 -24.75 3.56
CA TYR A 41 2.91 -23.42 2.96
C TYR A 41 2.39 -22.34 3.89
N ILE A 42 3.18 -21.28 4.04
CA ILE A 42 2.79 -20.06 4.74
C ILE A 42 2.92 -18.91 3.75
N PHE A 43 1.81 -18.24 3.45
CA PHE A 43 1.78 -17.04 2.64
C PHE A 43 1.61 -15.83 3.55
N ASP A 44 2.72 -15.20 3.89
CA ASP A 44 2.72 -13.99 4.69
C ASP A 44 2.31 -12.77 3.83
N GLU A 45 1.64 -11.79 4.45
CA GLU A 45 1.01 -10.68 3.74
C GLU A 45 0.18 -11.16 2.53
N SER A 46 -0.67 -12.14 2.77
CA SER A 46 -1.44 -12.86 1.74
C SER A 46 -2.36 -11.97 0.90
N HIS A 47 -2.63 -10.74 1.34
CA HIS A 47 -3.33 -9.73 0.54
C HIS A 47 -2.61 -9.42 -0.79
N TYR A 48 -1.31 -9.73 -0.93
CA TYR A 48 -0.62 -9.69 -2.22
C TYR A 48 -1.12 -10.73 -3.23
N ALA A 49 -1.79 -11.80 -2.78
CA ALA A 49 -2.39 -12.84 -3.64
C ALA A 49 -3.91 -12.66 -3.85
N LYS A 50 -4.43 -11.45 -3.74
CA LYS A 50 -5.86 -11.11 -3.83
C LYS A 50 -6.42 -11.04 -5.26
N THR A 51 -5.58 -10.75 -6.25
CA THR A 51 -6.01 -10.57 -7.64
C THR A 51 -5.90 -11.88 -8.40
N LYS A 52 -7.04 -12.54 -8.65
CA LYS A 52 -7.13 -13.87 -9.30
C LYS A 52 -6.34 -13.99 -10.61
N THR A 53 -6.34 -12.94 -11.43
CA THR A 53 -5.69 -12.94 -12.75
C THR A 53 -4.18 -12.73 -12.69
N SER A 54 -3.64 -12.27 -11.56
CA SER A 54 -2.20 -12.00 -11.44
C SER A 54 -1.37 -13.29 -11.47
N GLN A 55 -0.18 -13.22 -12.07
CA GLN A 55 0.76 -14.36 -12.12
C GLN A 55 1.14 -14.86 -10.73
N ARG A 56 1.30 -13.95 -9.79
CA ARG A 56 1.57 -14.24 -8.37
C ARG A 56 0.49 -15.11 -7.75
N THR A 57 -0.77 -14.72 -7.86
CA THR A 57 -1.91 -15.48 -7.32
C THR A 57 -2.04 -16.85 -7.96
N LYS A 58 -1.84 -16.93 -9.29
CA LYS A 58 -1.86 -18.20 -10.02
C LYS A 58 -0.74 -19.15 -9.55
N ALA A 59 0.46 -18.61 -9.31
CA ALA A 59 1.57 -19.37 -8.79
C ALA A 59 1.29 -19.88 -7.37
N CYS A 60 0.84 -19.02 -6.45
CA CYS A 60 0.46 -19.42 -5.10
C CYS A 60 -0.61 -20.51 -5.10
N LYS A 61 -1.65 -20.37 -5.94
CA LYS A 61 -2.71 -21.38 -6.09
C LYS A 61 -2.15 -22.71 -6.60
N LYS A 62 -1.26 -22.69 -7.60
CA LYS A 62 -0.65 -23.92 -8.17
C LYS A 62 0.20 -24.62 -7.12
N ILE A 63 1.00 -23.87 -6.35
CA ILE A 63 1.83 -24.41 -5.28
C ILE A 63 0.97 -25.03 -4.19
N ALA A 64 -0.03 -24.32 -3.67
CA ALA A 64 -0.91 -24.80 -2.60
C ALA A 64 -1.70 -26.06 -3.01
N LYS A 65 -2.13 -26.14 -4.27
CA LYS A 65 -2.90 -27.30 -4.80
C LYS A 65 -2.05 -28.47 -5.25
N SER A 66 -0.73 -28.34 -5.29
CA SER A 66 0.17 -29.45 -5.69
C SER A 66 0.28 -30.55 -4.64
N SER A 67 0.04 -30.21 -3.37
CA SER A 67 0.07 -31.15 -2.24
C SER A 67 -1.23 -31.00 -1.44
N PRO A 68 -2.32 -31.73 -1.78
CA PRO A 68 -3.63 -31.54 -1.15
C PRO A 68 -3.64 -31.75 0.36
N GLU A 69 -2.75 -32.58 0.87
CA GLU A 69 -2.62 -32.87 2.32
C GLU A 69 -1.72 -31.86 3.07
N ALA A 70 -1.01 -31.00 2.32
CA ALA A 70 -0.13 -30.03 2.95
C ALA A 70 -0.94 -28.89 3.59
N PRO A 71 -0.67 -28.55 4.85
CA PRO A 71 -1.33 -27.39 5.47
C PRO A 71 -0.94 -26.09 4.76
N VAL A 72 -1.94 -25.26 4.51
CA VAL A 72 -1.78 -23.95 3.88
C VAL A 72 -2.30 -22.86 4.82
N PHE A 73 -1.41 -21.95 5.22
CA PHE A 73 -1.74 -20.80 6.03
C PHE A 73 -1.58 -19.51 5.24
N MET A 74 -2.57 -18.63 5.33
CA MET A 74 -2.50 -17.29 4.77
C MET A 74 -2.56 -16.28 5.91
N LEU A 75 -1.47 -15.53 6.10
CA LEU A 75 -1.32 -14.54 7.17
C LEU A 75 -1.48 -13.14 6.57
N THR A 76 -2.29 -12.30 7.19
CA THR A 76 -2.43 -10.90 6.81
C THR A 76 -3.17 -10.10 7.89
N GLY A 77 -2.74 -8.87 8.11
CA GLY A 77 -3.49 -7.91 8.94
C GLY A 77 -4.73 -7.33 8.21
N THR A 78 -4.78 -7.42 6.88
CA THR A 78 -5.80 -6.80 6.02
C THR A 78 -6.29 -7.76 4.93
N PRO A 79 -7.09 -8.78 5.27
CA PRO A 79 -7.51 -9.83 4.33
C PRO A 79 -8.37 -9.29 3.17
N ILE A 80 -9.16 -8.24 3.44
CA ILE A 80 -9.94 -7.52 2.43
C ILE A 80 -9.47 -6.06 2.44
N THR A 81 -8.75 -5.64 1.41
CA THR A 81 -8.23 -4.28 1.32
C THR A 81 -9.24 -3.30 0.74
N ASN A 82 -10.03 -3.72 -0.25
CA ASN A 82 -11.00 -2.85 -0.92
C ASN A 82 -12.38 -3.50 -1.08
N ARG A 83 -12.45 -4.75 -1.54
CA ARG A 83 -13.70 -5.39 -1.97
C ARG A 83 -13.75 -6.85 -1.54
N PRO A 84 -14.94 -7.39 -1.16
CA PRO A 84 -15.09 -8.79 -0.77
C PRO A 84 -14.58 -9.78 -1.83
N MET A 85 -14.71 -9.46 -3.12
CA MET A 85 -14.25 -10.31 -4.22
C MET A 85 -12.76 -10.67 -4.15
N GLU A 86 -11.94 -9.83 -3.53
CA GLU A 86 -10.51 -10.08 -3.33
C GLU A 86 -10.25 -11.28 -2.42
N TYR A 87 -11.19 -11.59 -1.54
CA TYR A 87 -11.07 -12.71 -0.60
C TYR A 87 -11.35 -14.07 -1.26
N ALA A 88 -12.16 -14.10 -2.32
CA ALA A 88 -12.44 -15.34 -3.05
C ALA A 88 -11.18 -16.03 -3.56
N ALA A 89 -10.19 -15.27 -4.04
CA ALA A 89 -8.91 -15.82 -4.48
C ALA A 89 -8.11 -16.46 -3.33
N GLN A 90 -8.14 -15.86 -2.16
CA GLN A 90 -7.48 -16.38 -0.97
C GLN A 90 -8.16 -17.66 -0.47
N LEU A 91 -9.50 -17.69 -0.43
CA LEU A 91 -10.28 -18.90 -0.09
C LEU A 91 -10.02 -20.05 -1.08
N ASP A 92 -9.84 -19.76 -2.36
CA ASP A 92 -9.52 -20.76 -3.36
C ASP A 92 -8.09 -21.32 -3.19
N ILE A 93 -7.12 -20.49 -2.79
CA ILE A 93 -5.76 -20.96 -2.49
C ILE A 93 -5.74 -21.93 -1.31
N ILE A 94 -6.46 -21.63 -0.22
CA ILE A 94 -6.55 -22.53 0.95
C ILE A 94 -7.59 -23.66 0.79
N GLY A 95 -8.18 -23.82 -0.39
CA GLY A 95 -9.15 -24.90 -0.67
C GLY A 95 -10.49 -24.78 0.05
N GLN A 96 -10.87 -23.59 0.51
CA GLN A 96 -12.11 -23.39 1.28
C GLN A 96 -13.24 -22.73 0.49
N ILE A 97 -13.03 -22.35 -0.76
CA ILE A 97 -14.01 -21.60 -1.56
C ILE A 97 -15.34 -22.36 -1.77
N ASP A 98 -15.28 -23.68 -1.82
CA ASP A 98 -16.48 -24.52 -2.04
C ASP A 98 -17.45 -24.44 -0.87
N LYS A 99 -16.99 -24.23 0.36
CA LYS A 99 -17.83 -23.98 1.53
C LYS A 99 -18.67 -22.71 1.40
N PHE A 100 -18.26 -21.81 0.51
CA PHE A 100 -18.96 -20.55 0.21
C PHE A 100 -19.77 -20.60 -1.09
N GLY A 101 -20.03 -21.83 -1.59
CA GLY A 101 -20.77 -22.05 -2.82
C GLY A 101 -19.94 -21.95 -4.09
N GLY A 102 -18.64 -22.16 -3.96
CA GLY A 102 -17.67 -21.94 -5.04
C GLY A 102 -17.49 -20.44 -5.35
N GLU A 103 -16.68 -20.15 -6.33
CA GLU A 103 -16.35 -18.76 -6.68
C GLU A 103 -17.58 -17.92 -7.07
N TRP A 104 -18.46 -18.47 -7.92
CA TRP A 104 -19.69 -17.79 -8.33
C TRP A 104 -20.73 -17.67 -7.23
N GLY A 105 -20.83 -18.66 -6.34
CA GLY A 105 -21.67 -18.58 -5.16
C GLY A 105 -21.22 -17.46 -4.24
N PHE A 106 -19.89 -17.35 -4.03
CA PHE A 106 -19.30 -16.28 -3.26
C PHE A 106 -19.61 -14.89 -3.86
N TYR A 107 -19.40 -14.71 -5.18
CA TYR A 107 -19.65 -13.43 -5.83
C TYR A 107 -21.11 -13.01 -5.76
N ARG A 108 -22.04 -13.93 -6.05
CA ARG A 108 -23.48 -13.64 -5.96
C ARG A 108 -23.93 -13.31 -4.56
N ARG A 109 -23.40 -14.00 -3.56
CA ARG A 109 -23.84 -13.84 -2.17
C ARG A 109 -23.20 -12.64 -1.48
N TYR A 110 -21.91 -12.38 -1.71
CA TYR A 110 -21.15 -11.44 -0.89
C TYR A 110 -20.61 -10.21 -1.63
N CYS A 111 -20.63 -10.21 -2.98
CA CYS A 111 -20.09 -9.11 -3.78
C CYS A 111 -21.17 -8.23 -4.43
N GLY A 112 -22.46 -8.43 -4.09
CA GLY A 112 -23.52 -7.66 -4.71
C GLY A 112 -23.54 -7.81 -6.25
N ALA A 113 -23.21 -9.01 -6.75
CA ALA A 113 -23.03 -9.26 -8.17
C ALA A 113 -24.32 -9.02 -8.97
N PHE A 114 -24.26 -8.22 -10.02
CA PHE A 114 -25.35 -7.99 -10.94
C PHE A 114 -24.87 -7.91 -12.40
N LYS A 115 -25.80 -8.13 -13.33
CA LYS A 115 -25.56 -7.89 -14.76
C LYS A 115 -26.11 -6.53 -15.16
N ASP A 116 -25.34 -5.78 -15.92
CA ASP A 116 -25.82 -4.56 -16.54
C ASP A 116 -26.69 -4.86 -17.79
N LYS A 117 -27.22 -3.79 -18.41
CA LYS A 117 -28.06 -3.89 -19.62
C LYS A 117 -27.32 -4.45 -20.85
N TRP A 118 -25.99 -4.51 -20.83
CA TRP A 118 -25.17 -5.10 -21.88
C TRP A 118 -24.74 -6.55 -21.56
N GLY A 119 -25.21 -7.09 -20.45
CA GLY A 119 -24.87 -8.45 -20.02
C GLY A 119 -23.54 -8.61 -19.31
N GLN A 120 -22.84 -7.52 -18.98
CA GLN A 120 -21.58 -7.54 -18.26
C GLN A 120 -21.83 -7.70 -16.76
N TRP A 121 -21.03 -8.57 -16.11
CA TRP A 121 -21.08 -8.75 -14.66
C TRP A 121 -20.27 -7.68 -13.93
N HIS A 122 -20.91 -7.12 -12.90
CA HIS A 122 -20.29 -6.21 -11.94
C HIS A 122 -20.17 -6.93 -10.59
N LEU A 123 -18.96 -6.99 -10.05
CA LEU A 123 -18.59 -7.76 -8.86
C LEU A 123 -17.96 -6.87 -7.77
N GLU A 124 -17.98 -5.56 -7.97
CA GLU A 124 -17.28 -4.60 -7.12
C GLU A 124 -18.07 -4.19 -5.87
N GLY A 125 -19.30 -4.64 -5.74
CA GLY A 125 -20.17 -4.33 -4.62
C GLY A 125 -19.89 -5.20 -3.38
N HIS A 126 -20.79 -5.08 -2.43
CA HIS A 126 -20.79 -5.88 -1.20
C HIS A 126 -22.21 -6.19 -0.75
N SER A 127 -22.40 -7.34 -0.14
CA SER A 127 -23.68 -7.81 0.46
C SER A 127 -23.41 -8.85 1.52
N ASN A 128 -24.33 -9.01 2.46
CA ASN A 128 -24.30 -10.05 3.51
C ASN A 128 -22.95 -10.16 4.25
N LEU A 129 -22.34 -9.02 4.61
CA LEU A 129 -20.99 -9.00 5.20
C LEU A 129 -20.93 -9.63 6.60
N ASP A 130 -21.99 -9.49 7.40
CA ASP A 130 -22.09 -10.10 8.72
C ASP A 130 -22.11 -11.63 8.61
N GLU A 131 -22.97 -12.17 7.71
CA GLU A 131 -22.98 -13.60 7.40
C GLU A 131 -21.61 -14.09 6.91
N LEU A 132 -20.95 -13.33 6.05
CA LEU A 132 -19.61 -13.66 5.57
C LEU A 132 -18.62 -13.77 6.73
N ASN A 133 -18.63 -12.79 7.64
CA ASN A 133 -17.76 -12.79 8.81
C ASN A 133 -17.98 -13.99 9.70
N ASP A 134 -19.25 -14.30 10.04
CA ASP A 134 -19.60 -15.43 10.89
C ASP A 134 -19.20 -16.76 10.25
N LYS A 135 -19.46 -16.91 8.95
CA LYS A 135 -19.10 -18.10 8.20
C LYS A 135 -17.60 -18.28 8.07
N LEU A 136 -16.84 -17.20 7.86
CA LEU A 136 -15.39 -17.24 7.86
C LEU A 136 -14.83 -17.69 9.23
N ARG A 137 -15.30 -17.09 10.31
CA ARG A 137 -14.87 -17.42 11.70
C ARG A 137 -15.19 -18.86 12.08
N SER A 138 -16.31 -19.38 11.65
CA SER A 138 -16.72 -20.78 11.93
C SER A 138 -16.01 -21.81 11.04
N THR A 139 -15.35 -21.39 9.95
CA THR A 139 -14.78 -22.36 8.98
C THR A 139 -13.25 -22.32 8.87
N CYS A 140 -12.65 -21.16 8.65
CA CYS A 140 -11.25 -21.10 8.23
C CYS A 140 -10.52 -19.80 8.60
N TYR A 141 -11.12 -18.93 9.44
CA TYR A 141 -10.56 -17.64 9.75
C TYR A 141 -10.38 -17.43 11.24
N ILE A 142 -9.16 -17.14 11.66
CA ILE A 142 -8.81 -16.76 13.03
C ILE A 142 -8.37 -15.30 13.00
N ARG A 143 -9.01 -14.46 13.81
CA ARG A 143 -8.61 -13.06 13.99
C ARG A 143 -8.51 -12.76 15.47
N ARG A 144 -7.41 -12.12 15.84
CA ARG A 144 -7.20 -11.52 17.15
C ARG A 144 -6.80 -10.08 16.98
N THR A 145 -7.39 -9.18 17.73
CA THR A 145 -7.04 -7.76 17.71
C THR A 145 -5.86 -7.49 18.63
N LYS A 146 -5.16 -6.36 18.44
CA LYS A 146 -4.08 -5.95 19.34
C LYS A 146 -4.57 -5.83 20.79
N ASP A 147 -5.77 -5.28 20.99
CA ASP A 147 -6.37 -5.10 22.32
C ASP A 147 -6.64 -6.44 23.04
N GLU A 148 -6.88 -7.52 22.30
CA GLU A 148 -7.08 -8.86 22.85
C GLU A 148 -5.77 -9.52 23.28
N VAL A 149 -4.67 -9.32 22.54
CA VAL A 149 -3.43 -10.11 22.70
C VAL A 149 -2.24 -9.31 23.23
N MET A 150 -2.26 -7.98 23.13
CA MET A 150 -1.14 -7.10 23.51
C MET A 150 -1.63 -6.06 24.54
N LYS A 151 -2.07 -6.54 25.68
CA LYS A 151 -2.63 -5.71 26.76
C LYS A 151 -1.62 -4.75 27.40
N GLU A 152 -0.34 -5.04 27.23
CA GLU A 152 0.79 -4.24 27.72
C GLU A 152 1.10 -3.01 26.84
N LEU A 153 0.55 -2.97 25.61
CA LEU A 153 0.78 -1.81 24.74
C LEU A 153 -0.01 -0.59 25.24
N PRO A 154 0.63 0.57 25.32
CA PRO A 154 -0.09 1.81 25.60
C PRO A 154 -1.11 2.11 24.48
N PRO A 155 -2.22 2.78 24.82
CA PRO A 155 -3.22 3.15 23.82
C PRO A 155 -2.61 4.09 22.77
N VAL A 156 -3.03 3.91 21.52
CA VAL A 156 -2.68 4.85 20.45
C VAL A 156 -3.53 6.10 20.62
N LEU A 157 -2.89 7.23 20.87
CA LEU A 157 -3.56 8.52 20.92
C LEU A 157 -3.63 9.10 19.52
N HIS A 158 -4.85 9.46 19.08
CA HIS A 158 -5.10 10.19 17.84
C HIS A 158 -5.42 11.63 18.19
N ASP A 159 -4.51 12.54 17.87
CA ASP A 159 -4.67 13.97 18.10
C ASP A 159 -4.73 14.71 16.75
N PRO A 160 -5.94 14.96 16.21
CA PRO A 160 -6.09 15.68 14.96
C PRO A 160 -5.81 17.16 15.16
N VAL A 161 -4.70 17.65 14.64
CA VAL A 161 -4.35 19.07 14.67
C VAL A 161 -4.92 19.75 13.42
N VAL A 162 -5.84 20.67 13.61
CA VAL A 162 -6.36 21.54 12.55
C VAL A 162 -5.42 22.74 12.42
N VAL A 163 -4.87 22.93 11.24
CA VAL A 163 -3.95 24.05 10.97
C VAL A 163 -4.49 24.90 9.82
N ASP A 164 -4.39 26.21 9.98
CA ASP A 164 -4.70 27.17 8.93
C ASP A 164 -3.47 27.33 8.02
N GLY A 165 -3.67 27.18 6.72
CA GLY A 165 -2.60 27.43 5.76
C GLY A 165 -2.26 28.93 5.66
N THR A 166 -1.05 29.25 5.24
CA THR A 166 -0.68 30.66 4.99
C THR A 166 -1.62 31.29 3.94
N VAL A 167 -1.86 32.59 4.05
CA VAL A 167 -2.75 33.33 3.13
C VAL A 167 -2.35 33.12 1.66
N ALA A 168 -1.05 33.13 1.36
CA ALA A 168 -0.53 32.92 0.01
C ALA A 168 -0.82 31.49 -0.51
N ALA A 169 -0.55 30.46 0.30
CA ALA A 169 -0.77 29.07 -0.05
C ALA A 169 -2.28 28.76 -0.18
N MET A 170 -3.11 29.32 0.68
CA MET A 170 -4.57 29.20 0.58
C MET A 170 -5.15 29.89 -0.65
N LYS A 171 -4.56 31.01 -1.07
CA LYS A 171 -4.96 31.68 -2.33
C LYS A 171 -4.64 30.81 -3.55
N GLU A 172 -3.48 30.17 -3.58
CA GLU A 172 -3.10 29.25 -4.64
C GLU A 172 -4.01 28.00 -4.65
N TYR A 173 -4.29 27.43 -3.48
CA TYR A 173 -5.23 26.31 -3.32
C TYR A 173 -6.62 26.64 -3.88
N LYS A 174 -7.21 27.76 -3.48
CA LYS A 174 -8.53 28.19 -3.92
C LYS A 174 -8.58 28.45 -5.43
N LYS A 175 -7.52 28.99 -6.01
CA LYS A 175 -7.41 29.18 -7.48
C LYS A 175 -7.42 27.83 -8.19
N ALA A 176 -6.67 26.84 -7.72
CA ALA A 176 -6.63 25.50 -8.29
C ALA A 176 -7.94 24.73 -8.09
N GLU A 177 -8.61 24.94 -6.95
CA GLU A 177 -9.90 24.32 -6.64
C GLU A 177 -11.02 24.83 -7.56
N ALA A 178 -11.04 26.13 -7.85
CA ALA A 178 -12.04 26.77 -8.69
C ALA A 178 -11.91 26.31 -10.17
N ASP A 179 -10.71 26.38 -10.75
CA ASP A 179 -10.45 25.93 -12.12
C ASP A 179 -9.07 25.28 -12.25
N ILE A 180 -9.05 23.96 -12.17
CA ILE A 180 -7.79 23.20 -12.24
C ILE A 180 -7.15 23.22 -13.62
N VAL A 181 -7.95 23.31 -14.70
CA VAL A 181 -7.42 23.34 -16.06
C VAL A 181 -6.70 24.65 -16.29
N GLN A 182 -7.36 25.76 -15.97
CA GLN A 182 -6.76 27.08 -16.09
C GLN A 182 -5.52 27.25 -15.21
N TYR A 183 -5.59 26.77 -13.96
CA TYR A 183 -4.45 26.77 -13.04
C TYR A 183 -3.22 26.06 -13.64
N LEU A 184 -3.41 24.86 -14.23
CA LEU A 184 -2.32 24.10 -14.84
C LEU A 184 -1.76 24.77 -16.10
N VAL A 185 -2.62 25.36 -16.91
CA VAL A 185 -2.21 26.12 -18.10
C VAL A 185 -1.36 27.32 -17.69
N ASP A 186 -1.79 28.10 -16.70
CA ASP A 186 -1.05 29.27 -16.22
C ASP A 186 0.31 28.87 -15.62
N ARG A 187 0.35 27.79 -14.87
CA ARG A 187 1.59 27.25 -14.28
C ARG A 187 2.55 26.76 -15.37
N ALA A 188 2.06 26.03 -16.38
CA ALA A 188 2.88 25.57 -17.50
C ALA A 188 3.48 26.74 -18.29
N LYS A 189 2.70 27.82 -18.49
CA LYS A 189 3.19 29.07 -19.11
C LYS A 189 4.29 29.74 -18.29
N ALA A 190 4.14 29.78 -16.96
CA ALA A 190 5.15 30.38 -16.07
C ALA A 190 6.47 29.61 -16.16
N ILE A 191 6.44 28.28 -16.01
CA ILE A 191 7.62 27.42 -16.13
C ILE A 191 8.28 27.53 -17.50
N ALA A 192 7.49 27.54 -18.60
CA ALA A 192 8.04 27.68 -19.94
C ALA A 192 8.79 29.03 -20.15
N ARG A 193 8.31 30.13 -19.54
CA ARG A 193 9.01 31.42 -19.56
C ARG A 193 10.35 31.37 -18.80
N GLU A 194 10.37 30.72 -17.63
CA GLU A 194 11.59 30.54 -16.84
C GLU A 194 12.65 29.72 -17.58
N LEU A 195 12.21 28.69 -18.33
CA LEU A 195 13.08 27.79 -19.09
C LEU A 195 13.39 28.26 -20.52
N GLY A 196 12.83 29.38 -20.98
CA GLY A 196 12.99 29.85 -22.36
C GLY A 196 12.29 28.98 -23.43
N GLU A 197 11.33 28.16 -23.04
CA GLU A 197 10.59 27.26 -23.95
C GLU A 197 9.39 27.95 -24.63
N PRO A 198 8.89 27.42 -25.79
CA PRO A 198 7.70 27.94 -26.45
C PRO A 198 6.44 27.84 -25.58
N VAL A 199 5.97 28.95 -25.06
CA VAL A 199 4.84 29.05 -24.10
C VAL A 199 3.54 28.45 -24.65
N GLY A 200 3.26 28.61 -25.94
CA GLY A 200 2.06 28.08 -26.58
C GLY A 200 1.98 26.54 -26.54
N SER A 201 3.07 25.84 -26.85
CA SER A 201 3.13 24.39 -26.85
C SER A 201 3.03 23.80 -25.43
N ALA A 202 3.63 24.47 -24.44
CA ALA A 202 3.52 24.08 -23.03
C ALA A 202 2.07 24.19 -22.51
N ALA A 203 1.38 25.27 -22.87
CA ALA A 203 -0.03 25.47 -22.52
C ALA A 203 -0.96 24.41 -23.13
N VAL A 204 -0.77 24.06 -24.40
CA VAL A 204 -1.57 23.04 -25.11
C VAL A 204 -1.36 21.67 -24.48
N ARG A 205 -0.11 21.27 -24.21
CA ARG A 205 0.20 19.99 -23.55
C ARG A 205 -0.41 19.90 -22.13
N ALA A 206 -0.34 20.99 -21.36
CA ALA A 206 -0.91 21.06 -20.02
C ALA A 206 -2.44 20.92 -20.05
N ARG A 207 -3.10 21.61 -20.97
CA ARG A 207 -4.56 21.55 -21.14
C ARG A 207 -5.02 20.14 -21.50
N PHE A 208 -4.43 19.52 -22.52
CA PHE A 208 -4.76 18.16 -22.94
C PHE A 208 -4.60 17.15 -21.79
N ARG A 209 -3.49 17.22 -21.05
CA ARG A 209 -3.23 16.32 -19.91
C ARG A 209 -4.22 16.54 -18.76
N ALA A 210 -4.60 17.80 -18.49
CA ALA A 210 -5.56 18.13 -17.46
C ALA A 210 -6.97 17.63 -17.80
N GLU A 211 -7.40 17.80 -19.05
CA GLU A 211 -8.73 17.38 -19.52
C GLU A 211 -8.87 15.86 -19.57
N SER A 212 -7.81 15.14 -19.96
CA SER A 212 -7.83 13.67 -20.10
C SER A 212 -8.04 12.91 -18.78
N ASN A 213 -7.60 13.45 -17.63
CA ASN A 213 -7.69 12.81 -16.30
C ASN A 213 -8.08 13.81 -15.20
N GLN A 214 -9.04 14.66 -15.48
CA GLN A 214 -9.36 15.84 -14.68
C GLN A 214 -9.55 15.57 -13.17
N HIS A 215 -10.29 14.51 -12.79
CA HIS A 215 -10.55 14.22 -11.39
C HIS A 215 -9.31 13.78 -10.61
N LEU A 216 -8.50 12.88 -11.18
CA LEU A 216 -7.29 12.38 -10.52
C LEU A 216 -6.20 13.45 -10.44
N VAL A 217 -6.05 14.22 -11.52
CA VAL A 217 -5.11 15.34 -11.58
C VAL A 217 -5.50 16.43 -10.58
N LYS A 218 -6.78 16.81 -10.52
CA LYS A 218 -7.29 17.77 -9.55
C LYS A 218 -7.00 17.34 -8.12
N LEU A 219 -7.34 16.10 -7.77
CA LEU A 219 -7.14 15.58 -6.42
C LEU A 219 -5.65 15.56 -6.02
N SER A 220 -4.77 15.14 -6.92
CA SER A 220 -3.33 15.11 -6.67
C SER A 220 -2.75 16.51 -6.42
N ILE A 221 -3.15 17.49 -7.24
CA ILE A 221 -2.66 18.87 -7.12
C ILE A 221 -3.18 19.52 -5.85
N LEU A 222 -4.47 19.39 -5.55
CA LEU A 222 -5.05 19.95 -4.33
C LEU A 222 -4.41 19.36 -3.08
N ARG A 223 -4.15 18.05 -3.04
CA ARG A 223 -3.41 17.43 -1.95
C ARG A 223 -2.00 18.00 -1.78
N ARG A 224 -1.30 18.23 -2.90
CA ARG A 224 0.05 18.81 -2.85
C ARG A 224 0.05 20.25 -2.37
N LEU A 225 -0.89 21.07 -2.84
CA LEU A 225 -1.04 22.45 -2.38
C LEU A 225 -1.44 22.52 -0.89
N ALA A 226 -2.35 21.65 -0.47
CA ALA A 226 -2.72 21.53 0.95
C ALA A 226 -1.53 21.10 1.82
N ALA A 227 -0.71 20.15 1.36
CA ALA A 227 0.51 19.74 2.06
C ALA A 227 1.47 20.93 2.21
N LYS A 228 1.75 21.66 1.13
CA LYS A 228 2.60 22.85 1.17
C LYS A 228 2.05 23.96 2.09
N ALA A 229 0.74 24.16 2.10
CA ALA A 229 0.13 25.12 2.98
C ALA A 229 0.28 24.80 4.48
N LYS A 230 0.37 23.51 4.80
CA LYS A 230 0.56 23.02 6.17
C LYS A 230 2.03 23.00 6.61
N MET A 231 2.98 23.06 5.68
CA MET A 231 4.42 22.88 5.99
C MET A 231 4.93 23.74 7.16
N PRO A 232 4.64 25.05 7.26
CA PRO A 232 5.13 25.85 8.38
C PRO A 232 4.73 25.28 9.75
N HIS A 233 3.48 24.85 9.89
CA HIS A 233 3.00 24.27 11.14
C HIS A 233 3.55 22.87 11.40
N VAL A 234 3.73 22.06 10.32
CA VAL A 234 4.34 20.74 10.44
C VAL A 234 5.80 20.87 10.91
N GLU A 235 6.56 21.80 10.35
CA GLU A 235 7.92 22.09 10.74
C GLU A 235 8.04 22.52 12.21
N GLU A 236 7.19 23.44 12.64
CA GLU A 236 7.13 23.89 14.03
C GLU A 236 6.81 22.73 14.97
N TRP A 237 5.83 21.91 14.62
CA TRP A 237 5.43 20.74 15.40
C TRP A 237 6.56 19.70 15.49
N ILE A 238 7.25 19.40 14.37
CA ILE A 238 8.38 18.45 14.34
C ILE A 238 9.51 18.99 15.24
N THR A 239 9.87 20.26 15.08
CA THR A 239 10.93 20.89 15.87
C THR A 239 10.65 20.78 17.35
N GLN A 240 9.44 21.12 17.78
CA GLN A 240 9.03 21.00 19.17
C GLN A 240 9.15 19.55 19.70
N ARG A 241 8.73 18.55 18.92
CA ARG A 241 8.83 17.14 19.36
C ARG A 241 10.29 16.66 19.46
N VAL A 242 11.12 17.10 18.55
CA VAL A 242 12.57 16.80 18.58
C VAL A 242 13.23 17.46 19.79
N GLU A 243 12.90 18.71 20.11
CA GLU A 243 13.39 19.41 21.31
C GLU A 243 12.92 18.73 22.62
N GLU A 244 11.76 18.07 22.61
CA GLU A 244 11.29 17.23 23.71
C GLU A 244 12.03 15.87 23.80
N GLY A 245 13.04 15.63 22.97
CA GLY A 245 13.80 14.37 22.91
C GLY A 245 13.03 13.21 22.25
N ARG A 246 12.04 13.49 21.41
CA ARG A 246 11.21 12.49 20.73
C ARG A 246 11.64 12.31 19.29
N LYS A 247 11.75 11.05 18.86
CA LYS A 247 11.88 10.70 17.44
C LYS A 247 10.53 10.79 16.73
N VAL A 248 10.52 11.31 15.52
CA VAL A 248 9.31 11.58 14.74
C VAL A 248 9.31 10.78 13.44
N VAL A 249 8.23 10.03 13.19
CA VAL A 249 7.98 9.39 11.89
C VAL A 249 6.97 10.22 11.13
N VAL A 250 7.34 10.72 9.95
CA VAL A 250 6.48 11.57 9.13
C VAL A 250 6.05 10.83 7.88
N ALA A 251 4.74 10.64 7.71
CA ALA A 251 4.17 10.07 6.49
C ALA A 251 3.61 11.16 5.57
N ALA A 252 4.16 11.31 4.37
CA ALA A 252 3.68 12.25 3.37
C ALA A 252 3.43 11.58 2.02
N HIS A 253 2.40 12.06 1.29
CA HIS A 253 1.99 11.47 0.02
C HIS A 253 2.88 11.89 -1.17
N HIS A 254 3.49 13.07 -1.11
CA HIS A 254 4.27 13.67 -2.19
C HIS A 254 5.77 13.63 -1.90
N ARG A 255 6.56 13.18 -2.89
CA ARG A 255 8.02 13.04 -2.75
C ARG A 255 8.72 14.35 -2.41
N ASP A 256 8.31 15.47 -3.03
CA ASP A 256 8.89 16.78 -2.75
C ASP A 256 8.67 17.23 -1.30
N ILE A 257 7.55 16.86 -0.68
CA ILE A 257 7.30 17.11 0.74
C ILE A 257 8.21 16.24 1.62
N VAL A 258 8.35 14.94 1.26
CA VAL A 258 9.28 14.03 1.96
C VAL A 258 10.72 14.55 1.89
N ASP A 259 11.16 14.96 0.69
CA ASP A 259 12.50 15.50 0.46
C ASP A 259 12.73 16.80 1.25
N GLU A 260 11.75 17.69 1.30
CA GLU A 260 11.82 18.94 2.04
C GLU A 260 11.97 18.71 3.53
N ILE A 261 11.14 17.84 4.13
CA ILE A 261 11.21 17.49 5.55
C ILE A 261 12.54 16.80 5.88
N ALA A 262 12.95 15.81 5.08
CA ALA A 262 14.21 15.11 5.29
C ALA A 262 15.41 16.05 5.26
N ASN A 263 15.48 16.96 4.29
CA ASN A 263 16.59 17.92 4.16
C ASN A 263 16.70 18.87 5.37
N ARG A 264 15.57 19.19 6.02
CA ARG A 264 15.56 20.09 7.20
C ARG A 264 15.86 19.38 8.51
N HIS A 265 15.57 18.07 8.61
CA HIS A 265 15.60 17.33 9.86
C HIS A 265 16.51 16.09 9.83
N GLY A 266 17.71 16.19 9.27
CA GLY A 266 18.72 15.12 9.35
C GLY A 266 18.83 14.19 8.15
N GLY A 267 18.05 14.40 7.09
CA GLY A 267 18.23 13.73 5.79
C GLY A 267 17.75 12.30 5.70
N LEU A 268 17.16 11.72 6.74
CA LEU A 268 16.60 10.37 6.67
C LEU A 268 15.26 10.39 5.93
N LYS A 269 15.07 9.41 5.04
CA LYS A 269 13.81 9.22 4.33
C LYS A 269 13.66 7.80 3.79
N ILE A 270 12.41 7.37 3.63
CA ILE A 270 12.04 6.14 2.92
C ILE A 270 11.03 6.49 1.85
N GLN A 271 11.36 6.21 0.59
CA GLN A 271 10.47 6.49 -0.54
C GLN A 271 10.58 5.42 -1.63
N GLY A 272 9.55 5.34 -2.48
CA GLY A 272 9.54 4.38 -3.58
C GLY A 272 10.72 4.56 -4.54
N GLY A 273 11.37 3.45 -4.91
CA GLY A 273 12.54 3.41 -5.78
C GLY A 273 13.89 3.33 -5.06
N MET A 274 13.90 3.37 -3.73
CA MET A 274 15.12 3.08 -2.94
C MET A 274 15.40 1.58 -2.93
N SER A 275 16.69 1.20 -2.82
CA SER A 275 17.08 -0.19 -2.64
C SER A 275 16.70 -0.69 -1.24
N VAL A 276 16.59 -2.02 -1.10
CA VAL A 276 16.25 -2.64 0.19
C VAL A 276 17.30 -2.28 1.24
N GLU A 277 18.57 -2.29 0.86
CA GLU A 277 19.70 -1.97 1.73
C GLU A 277 19.63 -0.51 2.23
N ALA A 278 19.27 0.42 1.35
CA ALA A 278 19.11 1.83 1.71
C ALA A 278 17.93 2.07 2.67
N VAL A 279 16.82 1.35 2.47
CA VAL A 279 15.66 1.39 3.36
C VAL A 279 16.02 0.85 4.74
N GLU A 280 16.70 -0.30 4.79
CA GLU A 280 17.11 -0.92 6.07
C GLU A 280 18.18 -0.08 6.79
N ALA A 281 19.08 0.55 6.06
CA ALA A 281 20.05 1.47 6.63
C ALA A 281 19.37 2.70 7.28
N ALA A 282 18.39 3.30 6.58
CA ALA A 282 17.63 4.43 7.13
C ALA A 282 16.85 4.04 8.40
N LYS A 283 16.22 2.86 8.40
CA LYS A 283 15.51 2.34 9.58
C LYS A 283 16.44 2.13 10.77
N ARG A 284 17.61 1.49 10.55
CA ARG A 284 18.59 1.24 11.63
C ARG A 284 19.09 2.55 12.21
N ARG A 285 19.49 3.50 11.37
CA ARG A 285 19.91 4.81 11.83
C ARG A 285 18.83 5.48 12.68
N PHE A 286 17.59 5.48 12.23
CA PHE A 286 16.47 6.03 12.99
C PHE A 286 16.24 5.32 14.33
N GLN A 287 16.40 3.99 14.38
CA GLN A 287 16.17 3.21 15.61
C GLN A 287 17.32 3.32 16.59
N ASP A 288 18.56 3.20 16.12
CA ASP A 288 19.75 2.96 16.94
C ASP A 288 20.49 4.24 17.30
N GLU A 289 20.49 5.26 16.40
CA GLU A 289 21.16 6.54 16.65
C GLU A 289 20.34 7.42 17.64
N PRO A 290 20.98 8.30 18.41
CA PRO A 290 20.27 9.22 19.30
C PRO A 290 19.40 10.24 18.53
N VAL A 291 18.50 10.93 19.24
CA VAL A 291 17.55 11.89 18.63
C VAL A 291 18.29 13.02 17.90
N GLU A 292 19.42 13.46 18.42
CA GLU A 292 20.23 14.54 17.86
C GLU A 292 20.81 14.21 16.48
N GLU A 293 21.07 12.91 16.20
CA GLU A 293 21.67 12.44 14.94
C GLU A 293 20.61 11.92 13.95
N ALA A 294 19.51 11.34 14.44
CA ALA A 294 18.44 10.77 13.64
C ALA A 294 17.04 11.13 14.17
N PRO A 295 16.67 12.41 14.20
CA PRO A 295 15.40 12.85 14.82
C PRO A 295 14.16 12.47 14.04
N VAL A 296 14.23 12.45 12.70
CA VAL A 296 13.06 12.32 11.81
C VAL A 296 13.34 11.33 10.68
N ILE A 297 12.32 10.52 10.33
CA ILE A 297 12.34 9.66 9.16
C ILE A 297 11.03 9.76 8.36
#